data_b097e213476603b1e2a424906b46a486
#
_entry.id   b097e213476603b1e2a424906b46a486
#
_cell.length_a   1.000
_cell.length_b   1.000
_cell.length_c   1.000
_cell.angle_alpha   90.00
_cell.angle_beta   90.00
_cell.angle_gamma   90.00
#
_symmetry.space_group_name_H-M   'P 1'
#
loop_
_entity.id
_entity.type
_entity.pdbx_description
1 polymer ?
#
loop_
_entity_poly.entity_id
_entity_poly.type
_entity_poly.pdbx_seq_one_letter_code
_entity_poly.pdbx_strand_id
1 'polypeptide(L)'
;MSSTDQPLSSDSPSDKPLLFLAHVQALKQLPRTGWLFAGVAQPESVADHSFVMSWVALLLAEQINLAYHEQGLDQPLDVAKIAQIALVHDLAESILTDLPKRSTDLLGKAVKHQAEALAMQQICQHLPNHAHYLACWQEYVDGATPEGRLVRDADKLEMIHQAFCYEQAGQRNLGEFWQAQQWHYPLSRNFFEELWRLRHHHS
;
A
#
# COMPACT_ATOMS: atom_id res chain seq x y z
N MET A 1 -37.69 5.34 22.75
CA MET A 1 -36.26 5.45 23.10
C MET A 1 -35.57 6.06 21.91
N SER A 2 -35.35 7.35 21.90
CA SER A 2 -34.67 8.03 20.79
C SER A 2 -33.16 7.88 21.02
N SER A 3 -32.52 7.06 20.22
CA SER A 3 -31.07 7.07 20.10
C SER A 3 -30.69 8.42 19.48
N THR A 4 -30.10 9.29 20.26
CA THR A 4 -29.46 10.51 19.77
C THR A 4 -28.21 10.08 19.02
N ASP A 5 -28.31 10.04 17.69
CA ASP A 5 -27.16 10.03 16.79
C ASP A 5 -26.41 11.37 16.97
N GLN A 6 -25.60 11.48 18.00
CA GLN A 6 -24.63 12.58 18.08
C GLN A 6 -23.46 12.26 17.17
N PRO A 7 -23.12 13.15 16.24
CA PRO A 7 -21.92 12.98 15.43
C PRO A 7 -20.67 12.97 16.33
N LEU A 8 -19.68 12.13 15.98
CA LEU A 8 -18.39 12.10 16.67
C LEU A 8 -17.76 13.49 16.64
N SER A 9 -17.28 13.95 17.80
CA SER A 9 -16.65 15.27 17.98
C SER A 9 -15.14 15.11 18.07
N SER A 10 -14.38 15.94 17.34
CA SER A 10 -12.91 15.98 17.41
C SER A 10 -12.39 16.43 18.79
N ASP A 11 -13.27 16.96 19.64
CA ASP A 11 -12.88 17.60 20.90
C ASP A 11 -12.88 16.61 22.08
N SER A 12 -13.53 15.45 21.95
CA SER A 12 -13.51 14.41 22.97
C SER A 12 -12.30 13.47 22.80
N PRO A 13 -11.43 13.30 23.82
CA PRO A 13 -10.32 12.36 23.75
C PRO A 13 -10.76 10.91 23.48
N SER A 14 -11.97 10.53 23.89
CA SER A 14 -12.53 9.19 23.67
C SER A 14 -12.95 8.95 22.22
N ASP A 15 -13.23 10.01 21.45
CA ASP A 15 -13.72 9.89 20.07
C ASP A 15 -12.57 9.83 19.04
N LYS A 16 -11.38 10.30 19.39
CA LYS A 16 -10.21 10.32 18.49
C LYS A 16 -9.87 8.97 17.87
N PRO A 17 -9.80 7.85 18.60
CA PRO A 17 -9.56 6.54 17.99
C PRO A 17 -10.67 6.13 17.02
N LEU A 18 -11.93 6.49 17.28
CA LEU A 18 -13.06 6.18 16.40
C LEU A 18 -13.00 7.01 15.10
N LEU A 19 -12.57 8.28 15.18
CA LEU A 19 -12.33 9.12 14.01
C LEU A 19 -11.22 8.55 13.13
N PHE A 20 -10.12 8.10 13.73
CA PHE A 20 -9.06 7.39 12.98
C PHE A 20 -9.59 6.11 12.34
N LEU A 21 -10.32 5.28 13.09
CA LEU A 21 -10.88 4.03 12.56
C LEU A 21 -11.90 4.28 11.43
N ALA A 22 -12.57 5.44 11.39
CA ALA A 22 -13.44 5.80 10.27
C ALA A 22 -12.64 5.92 8.95
N HIS A 23 -11.41 6.46 8.97
CA HIS A 23 -10.53 6.47 7.81
C HIS A 23 -10.10 5.06 7.40
N VAL A 24 -9.69 4.22 8.34
CA VAL A 24 -9.35 2.81 8.05
C VAL A 24 -10.56 2.07 7.46
N GLN A 25 -11.76 2.29 8.00
CA GLN A 25 -12.99 1.67 7.49
C GLN A 25 -13.35 2.16 6.07
N ALA A 26 -13.07 3.43 5.75
CA ALA A 26 -13.33 3.99 4.42
C ALA A 26 -12.55 3.25 3.32
N LEU A 27 -11.32 2.80 3.59
CA LEU A 27 -10.50 2.05 2.61
C LEU A 27 -11.18 0.76 2.12
N LYS A 28 -12.06 0.16 2.93
CA LYS A 28 -12.83 -1.03 2.53
C LYS A 28 -13.89 -0.75 1.47
N GLN A 29 -14.27 0.51 1.28
CA GLN A 29 -15.27 0.94 0.30
C GLN A 29 -14.65 1.56 -0.95
N LEU A 30 -13.34 1.78 -0.94
CA LEU A 30 -12.61 2.39 -2.04
C LEU A 30 -12.05 1.31 -2.95
N PRO A 31 -12.53 1.17 -4.20
CA PRO A 31 -11.94 0.24 -5.15
C PRO A 31 -10.59 0.76 -5.63
N ARG A 32 -9.65 -0.14 -5.90
CA ARG A 32 -8.42 0.18 -6.63
C ARG A 32 -8.77 0.60 -8.06
N THR A 33 -8.67 1.89 -8.34
CA THR A 33 -9.20 2.51 -9.59
C THR A 33 -8.46 2.07 -10.84
N GLY A 34 -7.20 1.68 -10.73
CA GLY A 34 -6.43 1.09 -11.82
C GLY A 34 -7.13 -0.12 -12.44
N TRP A 35 -7.68 -1.00 -11.63
CA TRP A 35 -8.42 -2.19 -12.10
C TRP A 35 -9.74 -1.83 -12.79
N LEU A 36 -10.46 -0.81 -12.31
CA LEU A 36 -11.68 -0.33 -12.98
C LEU A 36 -11.39 0.11 -14.42
N PHE A 37 -10.27 0.82 -14.62
CA PHE A 37 -9.86 1.26 -15.95
C PHE A 37 -9.39 0.12 -16.85
N ALA A 38 -8.90 -0.96 -16.26
CA ALA A 38 -8.57 -2.19 -16.98
C ALA A 38 -9.80 -3.08 -17.25
N GLY A 39 -11.00 -2.66 -16.80
CA GLY A 39 -12.25 -3.37 -17.03
C GLY A 39 -12.57 -4.48 -16.06
N VAL A 40 -11.90 -4.51 -14.89
CA VAL A 40 -12.24 -5.43 -13.78
C VAL A 40 -13.55 -4.96 -13.15
N ALA A 41 -14.60 -5.78 -13.23
CA ALA A 41 -15.94 -5.39 -12.77
C ALA A 41 -16.05 -5.34 -11.24
N GLN A 42 -15.31 -6.16 -10.54
CA GLN A 42 -15.27 -6.21 -9.07
C GLN A 42 -13.81 -6.16 -8.62
N PRO A 43 -13.20 -4.97 -8.61
CA PRO A 43 -11.83 -4.84 -8.16
C PRO A 43 -11.74 -4.99 -6.63
N GLU A 44 -10.56 -5.38 -6.18
CA GLU A 44 -10.23 -5.31 -4.76
C GLU A 44 -10.40 -3.88 -4.22
N SER A 45 -10.64 -3.77 -2.92
CA SER A 45 -10.57 -2.49 -2.22
C SER A 45 -9.12 -2.12 -1.88
N VAL A 46 -8.89 -0.84 -1.54
CA VAL A 46 -7.60 -0.38 -1.00
C VAL A 46 -7.25 -1.13 0.29
N ALA A 47 -8.25 -1.49 1.11
CA ALA A 47 -8.03 -2.29 2.32
C ALA A 47 -7.60 -3.74 2.00
N ASP A 48 -8.20 -4.38 0.99
CA ASP A 48 -7.81 -5.74 0.57
C ASP A 48 -6.36 -5.75 0.08
N HIS A 49 -6.02 -4.80 -0.80
CA HIS A 49 -4.65 -4.57 -1.25
C HIS A 49 -3.68 -4.38 -0.08
N SER A 50 -3.96 -3.43 0.82
CA SER A 50 -3.09 -3.12 1.96
C SER A 50 -2.88 -4.33 2.88
N PHE A 51 -3.90 -5.17 3.06
CA PHE A 51 -3.79 -6.39 3.85
C PHE A 51 -2.85 -7.41 3.18
N VAL A 52 -3.08 -7.73 1.90
CA VAL A 52 -2.25 -8.71 1.18
C VAL A 52 -0.82 -8.18 1.00
N MET A 53 -0.65 -6.91 0.67
CA MET A 53 0.65 -6.26 0.55
C MET A 53 1.45 -6.32 1.86
N SER A 54 0.80 -6.14 3.01
CA SER A 54 1.46 -6.27 4.32
C SER A 54 2.03 -7.69 4.51
N TRP A 55 1.32 -8.72 4.10
CA TRP A 55 1.83 -10.09 4.12
C TRP A 55 2.99 -10.31 3.15
N VAL A 56 2.92 -9.76 1.94
CA VAL A 56 4.04 -9.81 0.98
C VAL A 56 5.29 -9.16 1.59
N ALA A 57 5.13 -7.98 2.21
CA ALA A 57 6.24 -7.26 2.85
C ALA A 57 6.86 -8.06 4.00
N LEU A 58 6.04 -8.67 4.86
CA LEU A 58 6.52 -9.48 5.99
C LEU A 58 7.26 -10.74 5.51
N LEU A 59 6.68 -11.49 4.56
CA LEU A 59 7.31 -12.70 4.00
C LEU A 59 8.65 -12.38 3.34
N LEU A 60 8.73 -11.30 2.57
CA LEU A 60 9.99 -10.85 1.96
C LEU A 60 11.01 -10.44 3.02
N ALA A 61 10.58 -9.70 4.06
CA ALA A 61 11.47 -9.26 5.13
C ALA A 61 12.09 -10.44 5.88
N GLU A 62 11.28 -11.43 6.23
CA GLU A 62 11.77 -12.65 6.90
C GLU A 62 12.77 -13.40 6.04
N GLN A 63 12.50 -13.57 4.74
CA GLN A 63 13.43 -14.26 3.82
C GLN A 63 14.70 -13.43 3.57
N ILE A 64 14.61 -12.12 3.40
CA ILE A 64 15.76 -11.22 3.28
C ILE A 64 16.65 -11.34 4.52
N ASN A 65 16.06 -11.37 5.71
CA ASN A 65 16.79 -11.42 6.98
C ASN A 65 17.58 -12.74 7.17
N LEU A 66 17.20 -13.83 6.50
CA LEU A 66 17.98 -15.07 6.51
C LEU A 66 19.36 -14.92 5.84
N ALA A 67 19.47 -14.01 4.86
CA ALA A 67 20.69 -13.77 4.11
C ALA A 67 20.81 -12.28 3.70
N TYR A 68 20.64 -11.38 4.67
CA TYR A 68 20.52 -9.95 4.43
C TYR A 68 21.75 -9.33 3.73
N HIS A 69 22.96 -9.86 3.98
CA HIS A 69 24.16 -9.40 3.27
C HIS A 69 24.10 -9.66 1.76
N GLU A 70 23.48 -10.76 1.32
CA GLU A 70 23.29 -11.07 -0.10
C GLU A 70 22.28 -10.12 -0.76
N GLN A 71 21.47 -9.44 0.05
CA GLN A 71 20.52 -8.42 -0.40
C GLN A 71 21.11 -6.99 -0.35
N GLY A 72 22.41 -6.86 -0.05
CA GLY A 72 23.10 -5.57 0.02
C GLY A 72 22.82 -4.77 1.29
N LEU A 73 22.49 -5.45 2.38
CA LEU A 73 22.20 -4.83 3.68
C LEU A 73 23.34 -5.07 4.68
N ASP A 74 23.61 -4.05 5.50
CA ASP A 74 24.61 -4.14 6.57
C ASP A 74 24.03 -4.77 7.84
N GLN A 75 22.69 -4.76 8.00
CA GLN A 75 21.97 -5.32 9.14
C GLN A 75 20.60 -5.86 8.70
N PRO A 76 19.99 -6.78 9.48
CA PRO A 76 18.65 -7.25 9.23
C PRO A 76 17.63 -6.10 9.22
N LEU A 77 16.58 -6.26 8.44
CA LEU A 77 15.42 -5.36 8.40
C LEU A 77 14.62 -5.46 9.70
N ASP A 78 14.10 -4.33 10.15
CA ASP A 78 13.12 -4.27 11.25
C ASP A 78 11.73 -4.67 10.75
N VAL A 79 11.33 -5.92 11.01
CA VAL A 79 10.05 -6.50 10.60
C VAL A 79 8.87 -5.76 11.22
N ALA A 80 8.97 -5.30 12.48
CA ALA A 80 7.90 -4.55 13.13
C ALA A 80 7.70 -3.18 12.48
N LYS A 81 8.77 -2.51 12.11
CA LYS A 81 8.73 -1.25 11.37
C LYS A 81 8.13 -1.42 9.97
N ILE A 82 8.50 -2.50 9.26
CA ILE A 82 7.92 -2.85 7.95
C ILE A 82 6.41 -2.98 8.05
N ALA A 83 5.90 -3.71 9.06
CA ALA A 83 4.46 -3.85 9.28
C ALA A 83 3.77 -2.49 9.50
N GLN A 84 4.40 -1.58 10.25
CA GLN A 84 3.86 -0.25 10.50
C GLN A 84 3.83 0.62 9.23
N ILE A 85 4.90 0.59 8.44
CA ILE A 85 4.97 1.29 7.15
C ILE A 85 3.90 0.74 6.19
N ALA A 86 3.78 -0.60 6.11
CA ALA A 86 2.80 -1.26 5.25
C ALA A 86 1.35 -0.87 5.60
N LEU A 87 1.02 -0.76 6.90
CA LEU A 87 -0.33 -0.38 7.33
C LEU A 87 -0.71 1.06 7.04
N VAL A 88 0.26 1.97 6.88
CA VAL A 88 -0.03 3.40 6.68
C VAL A 88 0.19 3.88 5.25
N HIS A 89 0.78 3.06 4.35
CA HIS A 89 1.27 3.51 3.06
C HIS A 89 0.19 4.17 2.18
N ASP A 90 -1.00 3.61 2.11
CA ASP A 90 -2.15 4.09 1.32
C ASP A 90 -3.27 4.73 2.18
N LEU A 91 -3.00 5.02 3.46
CA LEU A 91 -4.03 5.56 4.36
C LEU A 91 -4.56 6.94 3.91
N ALA A 92 -3.73 7.75 3.24
CA ALA A 92 -4.12 9.03 2.64
C ALA A 92 -5.29 8.89 1.64
N GLU A 93 -5.44 7.75 1.00
CA GLU A 93 -6.51 7.48 0.03
C GLU A 93 -7.91 7.49 0.66
N SER A 94 -8.01 7.30 1.98
CA SER A 94 -9.29 7.47 2.70
C SER A 94 -9.91 8.87 2.54
N ILE A 95 -9.10 9.88 2.19
CA ILE A 95 -9.53 11.26 1.90
C ILE A 95 -9.46 11.56 0.40
N LEU A 96 -8.39 11.12 -0.28
CA LEU A 96 -8.08 11.51 -1.66
C LEU A 96 -8.62 10.53 -2.70
N THR A 97 -9.08 9.35 -2.27
CA THR A 97 -9.34 8.17 -3.12
C THR A 97 -8.06 7.60 -3.77
N ASP A 98 -8.14 6.40 -4.35
CA ASP A 98 -7.04 5.82 -5.13
C ASP A 98 -6.87 6.60 -6.43
N LEU A 99 -5.77 7.32 -6.59
CA LEU A 99 -5.43 8.09 -7.78
C LEU A 99 -4.59 7.23 -8.74
N PRO A 100 -5.18 6.76 -9.87
CA PRO A 100 -4.47 5.91 -10.81
C PRO A 100 -3.32 6.63 -11.48
N LYS A 101 -2.36 5.85 -11.99
CA LYS A 101 -1.13 6.36 -12.62
C LYS A 101 -1.40 7.49 -13.64
N ARG A 102 -2.41 7.32 -14.52
CA ARG A 102 -2.75 8.33 -15.53
C ARG A 102 -3.18 9.68 -14.92
N SER A 103 -3.89 9.66 -13.79
CA SER A 103 -4.25 10.89 -13.08
C SER A 103 -3.02 11.54 -12.43
N THR A 104 -2.17 10.73 -11.84
CA THR A 104 -0.90 11.17 -11.24
C THR A 104 0.07 11.74 -12.29
N ASP A 105 0.13 11.15 -13.48
CA ASP A 105 0.95 11.65 -14.59
C ASP A 105 0.49 13.05 -15.06
N LEU A 106 -0.82 13.35 -15.00
CA LEU A 106 -1.38 14.66 -15.34
C LEU A 106 -1.21 15.70 -14.22
N LEU A 107 -1.47 15.30 -12.98
CA LEU A 107 -1.36 16.20 -11.82
C LEU A 107 0.10 16.53 -11.48
N GLY A 108 1.00 15.60 -11.74
CA GLY A 108 2.39 15.65 -11.32
C GLY A 108 2.61 15.09 -9.91
N LYS A 109 3.72 14.39 -9.73
CA LYS A 109 4.06 13.72 -8.46
C LYS A 109 4.12 14.67 -7.26
N ALA A 110 4.62 15.90 -7.47
CA ALA A 110 4.74 16.88 -6.38
C ALA A 110 3.37 17.30 -5.82
N VAL A 111 2.38 17.52 -6.69
CA VAL A 111 1.01 17.88 -6.26
C VAL A 111 0.34 16.73 -5.55
N LYS A 112 0.46 15.50 -6.09
CA LYS A 112 -0.05 14.29 -5.41
C LYS A 112 0.56 14.16 -4.02
N HIS A 113 1.87 14.20 -3.92
CA HIS A 113 2.59 14.05 -2.64
C HIS A 113 2.19 15.12 -1.62
N GLN A 114 2.04 16.39 -2.03
CA GLN A 114 1.58 17.45 -1.14
C GLN A 114 0.17 17.19 -0.61
N ALA A 115 -0.75 16.74 -1.46
CA ALA A 115 -2.11 16.40 -1.07
C ALA A 115 -2.12 15.22 -0.08
N GLU A 116 -1.36 14.17 -0.36
CA GLU A 116 -1.21 13.01 0.52
C GLU A 116 -0.62 13.39 1.88
N ALA A 117 0.39 14.26 1.92
CA ALA A 117 0.99 14.74 3.16
C ALA A 117 -0.04 15.48 4.04
N LEU A 118 -0.87 16.35 3.44
CA LEU A 118 -1.94 17.05 4.16
C LEU A 118 -3.01 16.07 4.67
N ALA A 119 -3.40 15.10 3.85
CA ALA A 119 -4.34 14.05 4.25
C ALA A 119 -3.80 13.24 5.43
N MET A 120 -2.54 12.80 5.36
CA MET A 120 -1.89 12.05 6.45
C MET A 120 -1.80 12.86 7.75
N GLN A 121 -1.49 14.16 7.68
CA GLN A 121 -1.53 15.03 8.85
C GLN A 121 -2.92 15.08 9.48
N GLN A 122 -3.95 15.23 8.65
CA GLN A 122 -5.34 15.27 9.11
C GLN A 122 -5.79 13.94 9.74
N ILE A 123 -5.38 12.80 9.18
CA ILE A 123 -5.74 11.47 9.69
C ILE A 123 -4.98 11.17 11.00
N CYS A 124 -3.66 11.36 10.98
CA CYS A 124 -2.80 10.97 12.09
C CYS A 124 -2.99 11.84 13.33
N GLN A 125 -3.51 13.08 13.24
CA GLN A 125 -3.75 13.94 14.41
C GLN A 125 -4.63 13.28 15.48
N HIS A 126 -5.41 12.26 15.11
CA HIS A 126 -6.26 11.51 16.01
C HIS A 126 -5.51 10.44 16.82
N LEU A 127 -4.23 10.16 16.47
CA LEU A 127 -3.42 9.14 17.11
C LEU A 127 -2.51 9.76 18.19
N PRO A 128 -2.32 9.08 19.36
CA PRO A 128 -1.41 9.57 20.39
C PRO A 128 0.04 9.71 19.90
N ASN A 129 0.48 8.79 19.05
CA ASN A 129 1.84 8.77 18.48
C ASN A 129 1.84 9.19 17.00
N HIS A 130 1.12 10.27 16.67
CA HIS A 130 0.93 10.72 15.29
C HIS A 130 2.24 10.98 14.53
N ALA A 131 3.24 11.56 15.20
CA ALA A 131 4.53 11.85 14.57
C ALA A 131 5.25 10.58 14.07
N HIS A 132 5.12 9.47 14.79
CA HIS A 132 5.68 8.19 14.38
C HIS A 132 5.01 7.65 13.11
N TYR A 133 3.69 7.68 13.01
CA TYR A 133 2.98 7.19 11.83
C TYR A 133 3.21 8.08 10.59
N LEU A 134 3.34 9.39 10.79
CA LEU A 134 3.76 10.30 9.73
C LEU A 134 5.18 9.97 9.24
N ALA A 135 6.11 9.69 10.15
CA ALA A 135 7.47 9.27 9.79
C ALA A 135 7.47 7.94 9.01
N CYS A 136 6.69 6.93 9.45
CA CYS A 136 6.54 5.67 8.72
C CYS A 136 6.01 5.88 7.30
N TRP A 137 4.98 6.69 7.14
CA TRP A 137 4.45 7.03 5.82
C TRP A 137 5.51 7.75 4.95
N GLN A 138 6.25 8.71 5.52
CA GLN A 138 7.29 9.44 4.79
C GLN A 138 8.42 8.51 4.32
N GLU A 139 8.81 7.51 5.13
CA GLU A 139 9.80 6.51 4.73
C GLU A 139 9.37 5.69 3.51
N TYR A 140 8.07 5.35 3.40
CA TYR A 140 7.52 4.73 2.20
C TYR A 140 7.61 5.67 1.00
N VAL A 141 7.15 6.91 1.15
CA VAL A 141 7.12 7.89 0.05
C VAL A 141 8.51 8.18 -0.51
N ASP A 142 9.50 8.38 0.37
CA ASP A 142 10.86 8.71 -0.04
C ASP A 142 11.69 7.48 -0.43
N GLY A 143 11.35 6.30 0.06
CA GLY A 143 12.20 5.11 -0.05
C GLY A 143 13.57 5.32 0.61
N ALA A 144 13.64 6.17 1.64
CA ALA A 144 14.88 6.58 2.27
C ALA A 144 15.54 5.45 3.07
N THR A 145 14.73 4.62 3.73
CA THR A 145 15.19 3.51 4.58
C THR A 145 15.13 2.17 3.85
N PRO A 146 15.90 1.17 4.31
CA PRO A 146 15.78 -0.20 3.79
C PRO A 146 14.35 -0.74 3.91
N GLU A 147 13.68 -0.52 5.04
CA GLU A 147 12.31 -0.96 5.28
C GLU A 147 11.32 -0.27 4.32
N GLY A 148 11.41 1.06 4.15
CA GLY A 148 10.58 1.80 3.20
C GLY A 148 10.76 1.32 1.76
N ARG A 149 12.00 1.00 1.35
CA ARG A 149 12.28 0.41 0.03
C ARG A 149 11.65 -0.97 -0.14
N LEU A 150 11.68 -1.81 0.91
CA LEU A 150 11.04 -3.12 0.84
C LEU A 150 9.52 -3.01 0.71
N VAL A 151 8.88 -2.11 1.46
CA VAL A 151 7.43 -1.91 1.35
C VAL A 151 7.05 -1.42 -0.04
N ARG A 152 7.85 -0.56 -0.69
CA ARG A 152 7.65 -0.16 -2.10
C ARG A 152 7.79 -1.31 -3.10
N ASP A 153 8.67 -2.26 -2.82
CA ASP A 153 8.78 -3.48 -3.64
C ASP A 153 7.56 -4.39 -3.41
N ALA A 154 7.12 -4.54 -2.16
CA ALA A 154 5.97 -5.36 -1.79
C ALA A 154 4.66 -4.82 -2.40
N ASP A 155 4.46 -3.51 -2.41
CA ASP A 155 3.32 -2.84 -3.05
C ASP A 155 3.22 -3.19 -4.54
N LYS A 156 4.34 -3.08 -5.27
CA LYS A 156 4.39 -3.47 -6.70
C LYS A 156 4.16 -4.97 -6.89
N LEU A 157 4.75 -5.81 -6.04
CA LEU A 157 4.61 -7.27 -6.14
C LEU A 157 3.19 -7.72 -5.86
N GLU A 158 2.52 -7.08 -4.90
CA GLU A 158 1.11 -7.35 -4.61
C GLU A 158 0.25 -7.00 -5.82
N MET A 159 0.41 -5.80 -6.40
CA MET A 159 -0.31 -5.39 -7.61
C MET A 159 -0.09 -6.39 -8.77
N ILE A 160 1.13 -6.87 -8.99
CA ILE A 160 1.43 -7.84 -10.05
C ILE A 160 0.82 -9.21 -9.74
N HIS A 161 0.86 -9.64 -8.49
CA HIS A 161 0.22 -10.87 -8.04
C HIS A 161 -1.30 -10.80 -8.20
N GLN A 162 -1.91 -9.67 -7.89
CA GLN A 162 -3.33 -9.46 -8.09
C GLN A 162 -3.70 -9.45 -9.58
N ALA A 163 -2.86 -8.85 -10.45
CA ALA A 163 -3.03 -8.96 -11.90
C ALA A 163 -3.02 -10.42 -12.37
N PHE A 164 -2.08 -11.22 -11.86
CA PHE A 164 -2.03 -12.66 -12.12
C PHE A 164 -3.31 -13.38 -11.69
N CYS A 165 -3.81 -13.11 -10.48
CA CYS A 165 -5.05 -13.68 -9.98
C CYS A 165 -6.26 -13.33 -10.87
N TYR A 166 -6.37 -12.09 -11.31
CA TYR A 166 -7.42 -11.67 -12.23
C TYR A 166 -7.31 -12.34 -13.62
N GLU A 167 -6.08 -12.48 -14.15
CA GLU A 167 -5.85 -13.21 -15.42
C GLU A 167 -6.26 -14.69 -15.29
N GLN A 168 -5.94 -15.35 -14.16
CA GLN A 168 -6.40 -16.72 -13.88
C GLN A 168 -7.92 -16.83 -13.77
N ALA A 169 -8.60 -15.77 -13.32
CA ALA A 169 -10.05 -15.69 -13.30
C ALA A 169 -10.68 -15.32 -14.67
N GLY A 170 -9.87 -15.18 -15.72
CA GLY A 170 -10.32 -14.92 -17.08
C GLY A 170 -10.33 -13.44 -17.49
N GLN A 171 -9.89 -12.53 -16.63
CA GLN A 171 -9.72 -11.12 -16.99
C GLN A 171 -8.59 -10.98 -18.02
N ARG A 172 -8.79 -10.06 -18.98
CA ARG A 172 -7.83 -9.80 -20.06
C ARG A 172 -7.37 -8.33 -20.00
N ASN A 173 -6.35 -8.01 -20.79
CA ASN A 173 -5.84 -6.64 -20.96
C ASN A 173 -5.16 -6.06 -19.72
N LEU A 174 -4.54 -6.90 -18.89
CA LEU A 174 -3.78 -6.48 -17.71
C LEU A 174 -2.27 -6.32 -17.97
N GLY A 175 -1.84 -6.34 -19.24
CA GLY A 175 -0.43 -6.29 -19.63
C GLY A 175 0.33 -5.05 -19.12
N GLU A 176 -0.36 -3.92 -18.89
CA GLU A 176 0.27 -2.71 -18.37
C GLU A 176 0.82 -2.86 -16.95
N PHE A 177 0.17 -3.69 -16.12
CA PHE A 177 0.60 -3.94 -14.74
C PHE A 177 1.87 -4.81 -14.66
N TRP A 178 2.20 -5.51 -15.74
CA TRP A 178 3.38 -6.38 -15.86
C TRP A 178 4.60 -5.70 -16.46
N GLN A 179 4.54 -4.41 -16.76
CA GLN A 179 5.67 -3.69 -17.36
C GLN A 179 6.89 -3.71 -16.45
N ALA A 180 8.05 -3.62 -17.06
CA ALA A 180 9.35 -3.70 -16.37
C ALA A 180 9.40 -2.79 -15.13
N GLN A 181 9.64 -3.38 -13.99
CA GLN A 181 9.73 -2.72 -12.70
C GLN A 181 11.19 -2.59 -12.27
N GLN A 182 11.47 -1.55 -11.50
CA GLN A 182 12.74 -1.45 -10.78
C GLN A 182 12.56 -2.00 -9.37
N TRP A 183 13.45 -2.91 -8.98
CA TRP A 183 13.43 -3.58 -7.69
C TRP A 183 14.59 -3.09 -6.83
N HIS A 184 14.34 -2.89 -5.54
CA HIS A 184 15.36 -2.51 -4.58
C HIS A 184 16.16 -3.72 -4.09
N TYR A 185 15.52 -4.91 -4.07
CA TYR A 185 16.12 -6.14 -3.57
C TYR A 185 16.17 -7.24 -4.63
N PRO A 186 17.29 -8.01 -4.70
CA PRO A 186 17.37 -9.19 -5.55
C PRO A 186 16.23 -10.18 -5.32
N LEU A 187 15.82 -10.41 -4.06
CA LEU A 187 14.72 -11.31 -3.73
C LEU A 187 13.38 -10.84 -4.31
N SER A 188 13.09 -9.53 -4.27
CA SER A 188 11.88 -8.96 -4.88
C SER A 188 11.84 -9.19 -6.38
N ARG A 189 12.99 -9.04 -7.04
CA ARG A 189 13.13 -9.37 -8.48
C ARG A 189 12.86 -10.85 -8.75
N ASN A 190 13.45 -11.75 -7.96
CA ASN A 190 13.28 -13.20 -8.14
C ASN A 190 11.80 -13.59 -7.99
N PHE A 191 11.09 -12.96 -7.04
CA PHE A 191 9.66 -13.18 -6.86
C PHE A 191 8.85 -12.73 -8.10
N PHE A 192 9.16 -11.56 -8.64
CA PHE A 192 8.56 -11.09 -9.89
C PHE A 192 8.83 -12.04 -11.07
N GLU A 193 10.09 -12.50 -11.24
CA GLU A 193 10.47 -13.40 -12.31
C GLU A 193 9.72 -14.74 -12.22
N GLU A 194 9.46 -15.23 -11.02
CA GLU A 194 8.66 -16.44 -10.82
C GLU A 194 7.19 -16.21 -11.20
N LEU A 195 6.55 -15.09 -10.79
CA LEU A 195 5.21 -14.73 -11.22
C LEU A 195 5.12 -14.59 -12.75
N TRP A 196 6.14 -13.96 -13.35
CA TRP A 196 6.25 -13.82 -14.81
C TRP A 196 6.34 -15.18 -15.52
N ARG A 197 7.12 -16.11 -14.98
CA ARG A 197 7.23 -17.47 -15.48
C ARG A 197 5.90 -18.22 -15.38
N LEU A 198 5.22 -18.16 -14.22
CA LEU A 198 3.92 -18.80 -14.01
C LEU A 198 2.86 -18.28 -14.99
N ARG A 199 2.83 -16.97 -15.24
CA ARG A 199 1.93 -16.35 -16.22
C ARG A 199 2.06 -16.99 -17.61
N HIS A 200 3.29 -17.25 -18.06
CA HIS A 200 3.54 -17.76 -19.42
C HIS A 200 3.45 -19.29 -19.54
N HIS A 201 3.39 -20.02 -18.42
CA HIS A 201 3.16 -21.46 -18.43
C HIS A 201 1.68 -21.84 -18.41
N HIS A 202 0.80 -20.91 -18.07
CA HIS A 202 -0.65 -21.13 -18.02
C HIS A 202 -1.41 -20.44 -19.18
N SER A 203 -0.72 -19.90 -20.16
CA SER A 203 -1.26 -19.23 -21.36
C SER A 203 -1.48 -20.18 -22.52
#